data_8d560733347e319cdaa4e81fbedf1d44
#
_entry.id   8d560733347e319cdaa4e81fbedf1d44
#
_cell.length_a   1.000
_cell.length_b   1.000
_cell.length_c   1.000
_cell.angle_alpha   90.00
_cell.angle_beta   90.00
_cell.angle_gamma   90.00
#
_symmetry.space_group_name_H-M   'P 1'
#
loop_
_entity.id
_entity.type
_entity.pdbx_description
1 polymer ?
#
loop_
_entity_poly.entity_id
_entity_poly.type
_entity_poly.pdbx_seq_one_letter_code
_entity_poly.pdbx_strand_id
1 'polypeptide(L)'
;MVEFALIVPILLLLVVGIIEFGFVFSAQVSIQGAAREGARALALGESAGAVETAVQAGAGSATVTGIAMTGCPAGSTSTSTAYSTVTVQAEHTFRTPFLPLGTKTLTATGRMRCGL
;
A
#
# COMPACT_ATOMS: atom_id res chain seq x y z
N MET A 1 19.80 -35.04 20.93
CA MET A 1 20.66 -34.11 20.19
C MET A 1 20.28 -34.02 18.70
N VAL A 2 20.20 -35.13 17.99
CA VAL A 2 19.84 -35.16 16.56
C VAL A 2 18.43 -34.65 16.31
N GLU A 3 17.47 -34.95 17.16
CA GLU A 3 16.08 -34.50 17.08
C GLU A 3 15.99 -32.99 17.15
N PHE A 4 16.76 -32.38 18.04
CA PHE A 4 16.79 -30.91 18.18
C PHE A 4 17.39 -30.24 16.96
N ALA A 5 18.43 -30.83 16.38
CA ALA A 5 19.08 -30.33 15.19
C ALA A 5 18.16 -30.32 13.95
N LEU A 6 17.17 -31.19 13.91
CA LEU A 6 16.18 -31.24 12.83
C LEU A 6 15.02 -30.25 13.04
N ILE A 7 14.66 -29.98 14.29
CA ILE A 7 13.55 -29.09 14.61
C ILE A 7 13.94 -27.62 14.49
N VAL A 8 15.14 -27.24 14.89
CA VAL A 8 15.62 -25.85 14.92
C VAL A 8 15.56 -25.18 13.54
N PRO A 9 16.04 -25.80 12.45
CA PRO A 9 15.94 -25.17 11.12
C PRO A 9 14.51 -24.90 10.68
N ILE A 10 13.59 -25.81 10.96
CA ILE A 10 12.18 -25.67 10.63
C ILE A 10 11.56 -24.52 11.42
N LEU A 11 11.88 -24.44 12.70
CA LEU A 11 11.41 -23.36 13.57
C LEU A 11 11.92 -22.00 13.10
N LEU A 12 13.20 -21.90 12.75
CA LEU A 12 13.80 -20.66 12.23
C LEU A 12 13.15 -20.24 10.92
N LEU A 13 12.88 -21.17 10.02
CA LEU A 13 12.21 -20.89 8.76
C LEU A 13 10.79 -20.36 9.00
N LEU A 14 10.08 -20.94 9.96
CA LEU A 14 8.75 -20.47 10.34
C LEU A 14 8.80 -19.05 10.91
N VAL A 15 9.75 -18.77 11.80
CA VAL A 15 9.93 -17.43 12.38
C VAL A 15 10.23 -16.37 11.30
N VAL A 16 11.15 -16.70 10.39
CA VAL A 16 11.47 -15.81 9.24
C VAL A 16 10.23 -15.56 8.39
N GLY A 17 9.46 -16.61 8.12
CA GLY A 17 8.21 -16.49 7.37
C GLY A 17 7.20 -15.54 8.02
N ILE A 18 7.04 -15.62 9.33
CA ILE A 18 6.15 -14.73 10.09
C ILE A 18 6.62 -13.29 10.00
N ILE A 19 7.93 -13.06 10.14
CA ILE A 19 8.51 -11.70 10.05
C ILE A 19 8.29 -11.11 8.65
N GLU A 20 8.58 -11.86 7.60
CA GLU A 20 8.38 -11.41 6.22
C GLU A 20 6.91 -11.12 5.92
N PHE A 21 6.02 -11.99 6.38
CA PHE A 21 4.58 -11.76 6.25
C PHE A 21 4.15 -10.47 6.95
N GLY A 22 4.70 -10.22 8.15
CA GLY A 22 4.43 -9.00 8.90
C GLY A 22 4.86 -7.75 8.15
N PHE A 23 6.02 -7.77 7.49
CA PHE A 23 6.48 -6.64 6.66
C PHE A 23 5.57 -6.41 5.46
N VAL A 24 5.15 -7.46 4.75
CA VAL A 24 4.22 -7.35 3.63
C VAL A 24 2.88 -6.78 4.08
N PHE A 25 2.37 -7.27 5.19
CA PHE A 25 1.10 -6.78 5.76
C PHE A 25 1.20 -5.31 6.16
N SER A 26 2.29 -4.93 6.82
CA SER A 26 2.55 -3.53 7.20
C SER A 26 2.61 -2.62 5.96
N ALA A 27 3.31 -3.04 4.92
CA ALA A 27 3.38 -2.31 3.66
C ALA A 27 2.00 -2.17 3.02
N GLN A 28 1.19 -3.22 3.02
CA GLN A 28 -0.18 -3.19 2.48
C GLN A 28 -1.05 -2.20 3.24
N VAL A 29 -0.98 -2.19 4.57
CA VAL A 29 -1.73 -1.23 5.39
C VAL A 29 -1.28 0.21 5.11
N SER A 30 0.01 0.43 4.97
CA SER A 30 0.56 1.75 4.69
C SER A 30 0.08 2.30 3.34
N ILE A 31 0.15 1.49 2.27
CA ILE A 31 -0.30 1.95 0.95
C ILE A 31 -1.83 2.10 0.90
N GLN A 32 -2.57 1.32 1.66
CA GLN A 32 -4.01 1.48 1.77
C GLN A 32 -4.37 2.81 2.43
N GLY A 33 -3.66 3.18 3.48
CA GLY A 33 -3.79 4.50 4.12
C GLY A 33 -3.40 5.64 3.18
N ALA A 34 -2.30 5.46 2.45
CA ALA A 34 -1.83 6.42 1.45
C ALA A 34 -2.86 6.64 0.33
N ALA A 35 -3.47 5.56 -0.16
CA ALA A 35 -4.50 5.64 -1.20
C ALA A 35 -5.73 6.41 -0.71
N ARG A 36 -6.15 6.19 0.52
CA ARG A 36 -7.28 6.92 1.11
C ARG A 36 -6.97 8.41 1.27
N GLU A 37 -5.78 8.73 1.74
CA GLU A 37 -5.37 10.14 1.90
C GLU A 37 -5.26 10.82 0.53
N GLY A 38 -4.74 10.13 -0.47
CA GLY A 38 -4.70 10.62 -1.84
C GLY A 38 -6.10 10.87 -2.40
N ALA A 39 -7.04 9.95 -2.18
CA ALA A 39 -8.41 10.10 -2.63
C ALA A 39 -9.10 11.28 -1.94
N ARG A 40 -8.82 11.50 -0.66
CA ARG A 40 -9.32 12.65 0.08
C ARG A 40 -8.79 13.97 -0.49
N ALA A 41 -7.49 14.04 -0.71
CA ALA A 41 -6.86 15.22 -1.31
C ALA A 41 -7.46 15.53 -2.68
N LEU A 42 -7.65 14.49 -3.49
CA LEU A 42 -8.25 14.63 -4.83
C LEU A 42 -9.71 15.10 -4.74
N ALA A 43 -10.48 14.58 -3.77
CA ALA A 43 -11.87 15.02 -3.55
C ALA A 43 -11.98 16.47 -3.11
N LEU A 44 -10.96 16.99 -2.42
CA LEU A 44 -10.88 18.38 -2.01
C LEU A 44 -10.41 19.32 -3.12
N GLY A 45 -10.12 18.79 -4.30
CA GLY A 45 -9.72 19.57 -5.46
C GLY A 45 -8.23 19.92 -5.51
N GLU A 46 -7.39 19.23 -4.76
CA GLU A 46 -5.95 19.44 -4.81
C GLU A 46 -5.35 18.99 -6.13
N SER A 47 -4.21 19.57 -6.50
CA SER A 47 -3.51 19.22 -7.73
C SER A 47 -3.00 17.78 -7.71
N ALA A 48 -2.77 17.21 -8.91
CA ALA A 48 -2.19 15.88 -9.04
C ALA A 48 -0.84 15.77 -8.32
N GLY A 49 0.01 16.77 -8.39
CA GLY A 49 1.29 16.80 -7.70
C GLY A 49 1.14 16.76 -6.17
N ALA A 50 0.15 17.47 -5.62
CA ALA A 50 -0.15 17.43 -4.19
C ALA A 50 -0.65 16.06 -3.75
N VAL A 51 -1.48 15.41 -4.56
CA VAL A 51 -1.99 14.05 -4.31
C VAL A 51 -0.82 13.06 -4.30
N GLU A 52 0.07 13.12 -5.29
CA GLU A 52 1.25 12.24 -5.33
C GLU A 52 2.13 12.41 -4.10
N THR A 53 2.36 13.67 -3.68
CA THR A 53 3.13 13.96 -2.48
C THR A 53 2.48 13.36 -1.23
N ALA A 54 1.17 13.48 -1.09
CA ALA A 54 0.42 12.90 0.03
C ALA A 54 0.50 11.38 0.03
N VAL A 55 0.38 10.75 -1.12
CA VAL A 55 0.49 9.29 -1.27
C VAL A 55 1.89 8.81 -0.88
N GLN A 56 2.92 9.46 -1.40
CA GLN A 56 4.30 9.06 -1.09
C GLN A 56 4.64 9.25 0.39
N ALA A 57 4.15 10.32 1.00
CA ALA A 57 4.33 10.56 2.43
C ALA A 57 3.64 9.47 3.29
N GLY A 58 2.50 8.96 2.85
CA GLY A 58 1.75 7.94 3.57
C GLY A 58 2.19 6.50 3.30
N ALA A 59 2.98 6.28 2.27
CA ALA A 59 3.36 4.92 1.84
C ALA A 59 4.36 4.23 2.78
N GLY A 60 5.01 4.98 3.69
CA GLY A 60 5.98 4.42 4.61
C GLY A 60 7.21 3.87 3.92
N SER A 61 7.56 2.63 4.22
CA SER A 61 8.72 1.95 3.63
C SER A 61 8.45 1.31 2.27
N ALA A 62 7.21 1.30 1.81
CA ALA A 62 6.86 0.76 0.50
C ALA A 62 7.33 1.70 -0.61
N THR A 63 7.88 1.11 -1.69
CA THR A 63 8.32 1.86 -2.86
C THR A 63 7.15 2.01 -3.82
N VAL A 64 6.62 3.21 -3.93
CA VAL A 64 5.50 3.50 -4.84
C VAL A 64 6.00 3.50 -6.28
N THR A 65 5.43 2.62 -7.11
CA THR A 65 5.82 2.48 -8.52
C THR A 65 4.82 3.12 -9.47
N GLY A 66 3.59 3.32 -9.04
CA GLY A 66 2.56 3.93 -9.87
C GLY A 66 1.38 4.43 -9.06
N ILE A 67 0.79 5.53 -9.52
CA ILE A 67 -0.40 6.12 -8.93
C ILE A 67 -1.37 6.42 -10.06
N ALA A 68 -2.55 5.81 -10.01
CA ALA A 68 -3.65 6.10 -10.93
C ALA A 68 -4.70 6.91 -10.19
N MET A 69 -5.17 7.98 -10.80
CA MET A 69 -6.13 8.90 -10.19
C MET A 69 -7.34 9.09 -11.09
N THR A 70 -8.51 9.03 -10.51
CA THR A 70 -9.76 9.44 -11.16
C THR A 70 -10.39 10.51 -10.28
N GLY A 71 -10.37 11.73 -10.76
CA GLY A 71 -10.87 12.88 -10.02
C GLY A 71 -12.39 12.97 -9.99
N CYS A 72 -12.88 13.93 -9.23
CA CYS A 72 -14.30 14.24 -9.18
C CYS A 72 -14.74 14.91 -10.46
N PRO A 73 -15.94 14.56 -11.01
CA PRO A 73 -16.52 15.30 -12.12
C PRO A 73 -16.74 16.79 -11.77
N ALA A 74 -16.60 17.65 -12.75
CA ALA A 74 -16.90 19.08 -12.58
C ALA A 74 -18.37 19.27 -12.13
N GLY A 75 -18.58 20.15 -11.15
CA GLY A 75 -19.92 20.40 -10.61
C GLY A 75 -20.40 19.39 -9.57
N SER A 76 -19.54 18.54 -9.06
CA SER A 76 -19.90 17.62 -7.97
C SER A 76 -20.32 18.39 -6.73
N THR A 77 -21.45 17.97 -6.14
CA THR A 77 -22.01 18.56 -4.93
C THR A 77 -22.10 17.53 -3.81
N SER A 78 -22.46 17.97 -2.62
CA SER A 78 -22.63 17.07 -1.47
C SER A 78 -23.70 16.00 -1.67
N THR A 79 -24.62 16.20 -2.63
CA THR A 79 -25.63 15.21 -3.02
C THR A 79 -25.17 14.29 -4.14
N SER A 80 -24.00 14.54 -4.73
CA SER A 80 -23.45 13.74 -5.81
C SER A 80 -23.12 12.32 -5.32
N THR A 81 -23.34 11.33 -6.18
CA THR A 81 -22.93 9.94 -5.93
C THR A 81 -21.55 9.64 -6.49
N ALA A 82 -20.88 10.63 -7.08
CA ALA A 82 -19.55 10.47 -7.66
C ALA A 82 -18.47 10.29 -6.57
N TYR A 83 -17.43 9.55 -6.90
CA TYR A 83 -16.29 9.30 -6.04
C TYR A 83 -15.00 9.67 -6.75
N SER A 84 -14.05 10.20 -6.00
CA SER A 84 -12.66 10.22 -6.43
C SER A 84 -12.03 8.87 -6.08
N THR A 85 -11.16 8.37 -6.92
CA THR A 85 -10.50 7.08 -6.74
C THR A 85 -9.00 7.26 -6.97
N VAL A 86 -8.21 6.76 -6.05
CA VAL A 86 -6.75 6.72 -6.19
C VAL A 86 -6.32 5.28 -6.00
N THR A 87 -5.62 4.75 -6.99
CA THR A 87 -5.04 3.40 -6.94
C THR A 87 -3.53 3.55 -6.84
N VAL A 88 -2.96 3.00 -5.79
CA VAL A 88 -1.52 3.03 -5.53
C VAL A 88 -0.95 1.65 -5.80
N GLN A 89 0.09 1.59 -6.62
CA GLN A 89 0.90 0.40 -6.84
C GLN A 89 2.25 0.60 -6.19
N ALA A 90 2.66 -0.37 -5.41
CA ALA A 90 3.95 -0.33 -4.73
C ALA A 90 4.63 -1.68 -4.83
N GLU A 91 5.94 -1.68 -4.73
CA GLU A 91 6.72 -2.91 -4.69
C GLU A 91 7.28 -3.13 -3.29
N HIS A 92 7.20 -4.36 -2.85
CA HIS A 92 7.83 -4.83 -1.62
C HIS A 92 8.90 -5.84 -1.98
N THR A 93 10.13 -5.57 -1.54
CA THR A 93 11.26 -6.49 -1.73
C THR A 93 11.41 -7.32 -0.47
N PHE A 94 11.39 -8.65 -0.65
CA PHE A 94 11.62 -9.57 0.47
C PHE A 94 13.09 -9.51 0.89
N ARG A 95 13.30 -9.42 2.18
CA ARG A 95 14.65 -9.29 2.77
C ARG A 95 15.25 -10.61 3.22
N THR A 96 14.62 -11.72 2.90
CA THR A 96 15.10 -13.04 3.31
C THR A 96 16.33 -13.41 2.51
N PRO A 97 17.53 -13.54 3.15
CA PRO A 97 18.78 -13.83 2.43
C PRO A 97 18.86 -15.25 1.91
N PHE A 98 18.01 -16.17 2.43
CA PHE A 98 18.07 -17.58 2.12
C PHE A 98 17.12 -18.03 1.01
N LEU A 99 16.09 -17.22 0.73
CA LEU A 99 15.07 -17.53 -0.27
C LEU A 99 14.95 -16.37 -1.26
N PRO A 100 15.21 -16.59 -2.54
CA PRO A 100 15.05 -15.54 -3.55
C PRO A 100 13.56 -15.35 -3.87
N LEU A 101 12.82 -14.73 -2.95
CA LEU A 101 11.39 -14.46 -3.13
C LEU A 101 11.12 -13.29 -4.08
N GLY A 102 12.17 -12.50 -4.38
CA GLY A 102 12.07 -11.37 -5.30
C GLY A 102 11.28 -10.20 -4.75
N THR A 103 10.53 -9.55 -5.63
CA THR A 103 9.66 -8.44 -5.28
C THR A 103 8.22 -8.81 -5.51
N LYS A 104 7.33 -8.27 -4.68
CA LYS A 104 5.88 -8.43 -4.86
C LYS A 104 5.25 -7.07 -5.08
N THR A 105 4.39 -7.00 -6.09
CA THR A 105 3.59 -5.79 -6.34
C THR A 105 2.37 -5.79 -5.44
N LEU A 106 2.20 -4.71 -4.68
CA LEU A 106 1.06 -4.47 -3.83
C LEU A 106 0.20 -3.40 -4.46
N THR A 107 -1.11 -3.58 -4.41
CA THR A 107 -2.07 -2.62 -4.95
C THR A 107 -3.07 -2.24 -3.88
N ALA A 108 -3.33 -0.96 -3.73
CA ALA A 108 -4.34 -0.44 -2.82
C ALA A 108 -5.17 0.62 -3.52
N THR A 109 -6.46 0.63 -3.25
CA THR A 109 -7.39 1.60 -3.83
C THR A 109 -8.10 2.33 -2.71
N GLY A 110 -8.04 3.66 -2.75
CA GLY A 110 -8.79 4.55 -1.88
C GLY A 110 -9.89 5.23 -2.66
N ARG A 111 -11.04 5.39 -2.04
CA ARG A 111 -12.19 6.11 -2.61
C ARG A 111 -12.71 7.12 -1.61
N MET A 112 -13.07 8.29 -2.11
CA MET A 112 -13.67 9.34 -1.31
C MET A 112 -14.82 9.96 -2.09
N ARG A 113 -15.91 10.23 -1.40
CA ARG A 113 -17.08 10.85 -2.00
C ARG A 113 -16.76 12.28 -2.43
N CYS A 114 -17.16 12.65 -3.64
CA CYS A 114 -17.04 14.00 -4.16
C CYS A 114 -18.06 14.93 -3.50
N GLY A 115 -17.77 16.22 -3.47
CA GLY A 115 -18.68 17.25 -2.96
C GLY A 115 -18.68 17.43 -1.45
N LEU A 116 -17.64 17.00 -0.80
CA LEU A 116 -17.44 17.26 0.63
C LEU A 116 -16.96 18.69 0.86
#